data_6f253ff949d29a3e760a98c7a5b8bc26
#
_entry.id   6f253ff949d29a3e760a98c7a5b8bc26
#
_cell.length_a   1.000
_cell.length_b   1.000
_cell.length_c   1.000
_cell.angle_alpha   90.00
_cell.angle_beta   90.00
_cell.angle_gamma   90.00
#
_symmetry.space_group_name_H-M   'P 1'
#
loop_
_entity.id
_entity.type
_entity.pdbx_description
1 polymer ?
#
loop_
_entity_poly.entity_id
_entity_poly.type
_entity_poly.pdbx_seq_one_letter_code
_entity_poly.pdbx_strand_id
1 'polypeptide(L)'
;MNQMFALRRRHGASALFAAFVLLAGLFGCAGQQATVTPSVVVEKETLGRGVEVSVKVVDARSGPDVGLCNPQSSMSGKLSTACDPSPAIRTAVERGLRDKGFTPAAASEAVVRNLTVELKELAYRPSHDGSQLHARAVAVFAVAADNNGQIMNRRYDGETVWKLPGDGVEPEFDKLLSMTVSKALSRMASDYELIHFMEKTILRTRELK
;
A
#
# COMPACT_ATOMS: atom_id res chain seq x y z
N MET A 1 35.48 -67.23 -29.52
CA MET A 1 35.28 -67.03 -28.08
C MET A 1 35.50 -65.54 -27.76
N ASN A 2 34.54 -64.87 -27.14
CA ASN A 2 34.51 -63.45 -26.75
C ASN A 2 33.97 -62.43 -27.76
N GLN A 3 32.66 -62.38 -27.86
CA GLN A 3 31.92 -61.11 -28.08
C GLN A 3 30.61 -61.19 -27.31
N MET A 4 30.62 -60.75 -26.09
CA MET A 4 29.43 -60.47 -25.29
C MET A 4 29.86 -59.53 -24.16
N PHE A 5 29.72 -58.22 -24.34
CA PHE A 5 29.60 -57.24 -23.26
C PHE A 5 29.69 -55.81 -23.86
N ALA A 6 28.62 -55.35 -24.50
CA ALA A 6 28.44 -53.90 -24.74
C ALA A 6 27.00 -53.54 -25.10
N LEU A 7 26.05 -53.79 -24.24
CA LEU A 7 24.70 -53.21 -24.41
C LEU A 7 23.98 -53.08 -23.05
N ARG A 8 24.46 -52.21 -22.21
CA ARG A 8 23.66 -51.85 -20.99
C ARG A 8 24.11 -50.57 -20.33
N ARG A 9 24.04 -49.41 -21.06
CA ARG A 9 24.25 -48.13 -20.40
C ARG A 9 23.72 -46.92 -21.22
N ARG A 10 22.47 -46.98 -21.71
CA ARG A 10 21.88 -45.82 -22.43
C ARG A 10 20.50 -45.38 -22.00
N HIS A 11 19.89 -46.00 -20.97
CA HIS A 11 18.51 -45.66 -20.58
C HIS A 11 18.39 -44.84 -19.29
N GLY A 12 19.52 -44.58 -18.57
CA GLY A 12 19.48 -43.78 -17.33
C GLY A 12 19.42 -42.27 -17.52
N ALA A 13 19.99 -41.75 -18.62
CA ALA A 13 20.09 -40.30 -18.84
C ALA A 13 18.78 -39.67 -19.32
N SER A 14 17.99 -40.41 -20.10
CA SER A 14 16.71 -39.92 -20.64
C SER A 14 15.61 -39.80 -19.58
N ALA A 15 15.61 -40.69 -18.58
CA ALA A 15 14.62 -40.68 -17.50
C ALA A 15 14.84 -39.49 -16.53
N LEU A 16 16.12 -39.11 -16.25
CA LEU A 16 16.47 -37.97 -15.42
C LEU A 16 16.13 -36.63 -16.10
N PHE A 17 16.28 -36.54 -17.42
CA PHE A 17 15.91 -35.31 -18.16
C PHE A 17 14.40 -35.10 -18.23
N ALA A 18 13.62 -36.16 -18.38
CA ALA A 18 12.15 -36.09 -18.36
C ALA A 18 11.60 -35.69 -16.99
N ALA A 19 12.21 -36.14 -15.88
CA ALA A 19 11.83 -35.76 -14.52
C ALA A 19 12.16 -34.28 -14.22
N PHE A 20 13.25 -33.74 -14.75
CA PHE A 20 13.62 -32.33 -14.56
C PHE A 20 12.70 -31.37 -15.34
N VAL A 21 12.23 -31.75 -16.52
CA VAL A 21 11.27 -30.97 -17.30
C VAL A 21 9.89 -30.96 -16.67
N LEU A 22 9.48 -32.04 -16.01
CA LEU A 22 8.20 -32.11 -15.27
C LEU A 22 8.21 -31.27 -13.98
N LEU A 23 9.35 -31.10 -13.30
CA LEU A 23 9.45 -30.21 -12.12
C LEU A 23 9.45 -28.73 -12.52
N ALA A 24 9.94 -28.35 -13.68
CA ALA A 24 9.94 -26.96 -14.16
C ALA A 24 8.51 -26.47 -14.52
N GLY A 25 7.56 -27.36 -14.78
CA GLY A 25 6.18 -27.00 -15.12
C GLY A 25 5.27 -26.65 -13.93
N LEU A 26 5.73 -26.79 -12.68
CA LEU A 26 4.92 -26.53 -11.47
C LEU A 26 5.07 -25.10 -10.91
N PHE A 27 5.84 -24.21 -11.55
CA PHE A 27 5.94 -22.80 -11.16
C PHE A 27 4.88 -21.91 -11.85
N GLY A 28 3.75 -22.49 -12.25
CA GLY A 28 2.63 -21.74 -12.81
C GLY A 28 1.74 -21.16 -11.72
N CYS A 29 1.57 -19.81 -11.70
CA CYS A 29 0.56 -19.06 -10.94
C CYS A 29 0.83 -18.83 -9.46
N ALA A 30 2.05 -18.47 -9.07
CA ALA A 30 2.25 -17.76 -7.81
C ALA A 30 1.66 -16.34 -7.98
N GLY A 31 0.69 -15.96 -7.14
CA GLY A 31 0.17 -14.59 -7.11
C GLY A 31 1.31 -13.60 -6.85
N GLN A 32 1.22 -12.43 -7.45
CA GLN A 32 2.21 -11.38 -7.23
C GLN A 32 1.97 -10.68 -5.91
N GLN A 33 3.06 -10.35 -5.21
CA GLN A 33 3.03 -9.60 -3.96
C GLN A 33 3.73 -8.27 -4.13
N ALA A 34 3.08 -7.20 -3.66
CA ALA A 34 3.62 -5.85 -3.71
C ALA A 34 3.88 -5.30 -2.31
N THR A 35 5.00 -4.63 -2.14
CA THR A 35 5.37 -3.93 -0.91
C THR A 35 4.96 -2.45 -1.02
N VAL A 36 4.24 -1.95 -0.02
CA VAL A 36 3.78 -0.56 0.02
C VAL A 36 4.68 0.26 0.95
N THR A 37 5.49 1.14 0.36
CA THR A 37 6.41 2.05 1.08
C THR A 37 6.11 3.50 0.71
N PRO A 38 5.07 4.11 1.30
CA PRO A 38 4.67 5.47 0.94
C PRO A 38 5.66 6.52 1.44
N SER A 39 5.74 7.63 0.70
CA SER A 39 6.49 8.82 1.09
C SER A 39 5.58 10.03 0.98
N VAL A 40 5.29 10.67 2.11
CA VAL A 40 4.54 11.92 2.13
C VAL A 40 5.47 13.06 1.72
N VAL A 41 5.04 13.82 0.72
CA VAL A 41 5.74 15.02 0.24
C VAL A 41 4.85 16.22 0.49
N VAL A 42 5.24 17.06 1.43
CA VAL A 42 4.55 18.29 1.79
C VAL A 42 5.57 19.40 2.03
N GLU A 43 5.15 20.63 1.87
CA GLU A 43 5.95 21.78 2.26
C GLU A 43 6.14 21.79 3.78
N LYS A 44 7.38 22.05 4.22
CA LYS A 44 7.69 22.15 5.64
C LYS A 44 7.16 23.45 6.21
N GLU A 45 6.39 23.33 7.26
CA GLU A 45 5.75 24.45 7.94
C GLU A 45 5.78 24.21 9.46
N THR A 46 5.57 25.25 10.21
CA THR A 46 5.51 25.18 11.68
C THR A 46 4.09 25.39 12.22
N LEU A 47 3.07 25.06 11.41
CA LEU A 47 1.65 25.24 11.76
C LEU A 47 1.27 24.51 13.04
N GLY A 48 1.80 23.32 13.23
CA GLY A 48 1.50 22.47 14.40
C GLY A 48 2.13 22.95 15.71
N ARG A 49 3.08 23.91 15.68
CA ARG A 49 3.71 24.55 16.87
C ARG A 49 4.20 23.56 17.94
N GLY A 50 4.64 22.37 17.55
CA GLY A 50 5.10 21.34 18.47
C GLY A 50 3.99 20.61 19.21
N VAL A 51 2.72 20.81 18.84
CA VAL A 51 1.57 20.13 19.47
C VAL A 51 1.70 18.63 19.30
N GLU A 52 1.49 17.89 20.40
CA GLU A 52 1.52 16.42 20.40
C GLU A 52 0.26 15.84 19.77
N VAL A 53 0.45 14.85 18.90
CA VAL A 53 -0.62 14.13 18.22
C VAL A 53 -0.33 12.62 18.26
N SER A 54 -1.25 11.85 18.81
CA SER A 54 -1.21 10.39 18.73
C SER A 54 -1.71 9.93 17.35
N VAL A 55 -0.98 9.02 16.69
CA VAL A 55 -1.32 8.49 15.37
C VAL A 55 -1.64 7.01 15.48
N LYS A 56 -2.85 6.64 15.04
CA LYS A 56 -3.28 5.25 14.84
C LYS A 56 -3.55 5.01 13.37
N VAL A 57 -2.95 3.97 12.80
CA VAL A 57 -3.22 3.53 11.44
C VAL A 57 -3.79 2.12 11.47
N VAL A 58 -4.80 1.88 10.66
CA VAL A 58 -5.50 0.58 10.55
C VAL A 58 -5.67 0.25 9.07
N ASP A 59 -5.31 -0.97 8.69
CA ASP A 59 -5.76 -1.55 7.42
C ASP A 59 -7.19 -2.10 7.61
N ALA A 60 -8.16 -1.32 7.15
CA ALA A 60 -9.59 -1.64 7.26
C ALA A 60 -10.14 -2.28 5.96
N ARG A 61 -9.27 -2.74 5.06
CA ARG A 61 -9.66 -3.53 3.89
C ARG A 61 -10.10 -4.94 4.34
N SER A 62 -10.89 -5.61 3.51
CA SER A 62 -11.35 -6.97 3.78
C SER A 62 -10.26 -8.04 3.67
N GLY A 63 -9.09 -7.70 3.13
CA GLY A 63 -7.97 -8.61 2.95
C GLY A 63 -6.80 -7.97 2.20
N PRO A 64 -5.71 -8.73 1.96
CA PRO A 64 -4.51 -8.23 1.33
C PRO A 64 -4.64 -8.04 -0.19
N ASP A 65 -5.69 -8.57 -0.81
CA ASP A 65 -5.88 -8.54 -2.26
C ASP A 65 -6.09 -7.10 -2.75
N VAL A 66 -5.39 -6.72 -3.81
CA VAL A 66 -5.50 -5.41 -4.46
C VAL A 66 -5.99 -5.50 -5.91
N GLY A 67 -6.06 -6.68 -6.51
CA GLY A 67 -6.57 -6.87 -7.86
C GLY A 67 -5.97 -8.08 -8.59
N LEU A 68 -6.05 -8.03 -9.91
CA LEU A 68 -5.49 -9.05 -10.80
C LEU A 68 -4.34 -8.45 -11.62
N CYS A 69 -3.22 -9.13 -11.72
CA CYS A 69 -2.04 -8.66 -12.43
C CYS A 69 -2.31 -8.45 -13.93
N ASN A 70 -2.98 -9.40 -14.56
CA ASN A 70 -3.36 -9.34 -15.97
C ASN A 70 -4.76 -9.92 -16.18
N PRO A 71 -5.84 -9.14 -16.01
CA PRO A 71 -7.21 -9.65 -16.06
C PRO A 71 -7.65 -10.21 -17.41
N GLN A 72 -6.91 -9.96 -18.49
CA GLN A 72 -7.21 -10.49 -19.83
C GLN A 72 -6.47 -11.80 -20.13
N SER A 73 -5.52 -12.19 -19.31
CA SER A 73 -4.80 -13.46 -19.47
C SER A 73 -5.56 -14.59 -18.78
N SER A 74 -5.64 -15.74 -19.44
CA SER A 74 -6.10 -16.97 -18.81
C SER A 74 -5.21 -17.42 -17.64
N MET A 75 -4.02 -16.85 -17.51
CA MET A 75 -3.04 -17.06 -16.45
C MET A 75 -2.95 -15.84 -15.49
N SER A 76 -4.04 -15.08 -15.36
CA SER A 76 -4.11 -13.94 -14.44
C SER A 76 -3.85 -14.38 -13.00
N GLY A 77 -2.78 -13.85 -12.40
CA GLY A 77 -2.46 -14.03 -10.99
C GLY A 77 -3.16 -12.97 -10.13
N LYS A 78 -3.42 -13.31 -8.85
CA LYS A 78 -3.83 -12.30 -7.87
C LYS A 78 -2.66 -11.38 -7.52
N LEU A 79 -2.94 -10.10 -7.39
CA LEU A 79 -2.03 -9.11 -6.81
C LEU A 79 -2.47 -8.84 -5.38
N SER A 80 -1.57 -9.00 -4.43
CA SER A 80 -1.81 -8.74 -3.01
C SER A 80 -0.68 -7.90 -2.41
N THR A 81 -0.93 -7.31 -1.22
CA THR A 81 0.16 -6.70 -0.45
C THR A 81 0.98 -7.80 0.25
N ALA A 82 2.31 -7.69 0.22
CA ALA A 82 3.23 -8.67 0.80
C ALA A 82 3.12 -8.76 2.34
N CYS A 83 2.70 -7.66 2.97
CA CYS A 83 2.50 -7.55 4.42
C CYS A 83 1.45 -6.47 4.72
N ASP A 84 1.06 -6.35 5.98
CA ASP A 84 0.23 -5.24 6.47
C ASP A 84 0.92 -3.90 6.16
N PRO A 85 0.31 -3.01 5.37
CA PRO A 85 0.89 -1.71 5.03
C PRO A 85 0.80 -0.68 6.18
N SER A 86 0.03 -0.95 7.25
CA SER A 86 -0.23 0.01 8.33
C SER A 86 1.03 0.57 9.00
N PRO A 87 2.10 -0.20 9.28
CA PRO A 87 3.32 0.34 9.87
C PRO A 87 4.04 1.34 8.95
N ALA A 88 4.11 1.03 7.64
CA ALA A 88 4.74 1.91 6.67
C ALA A 88 3.92 3.20 6.46
N ILE A 89 2.59 3.09 6.39
CA ILE A 89 1.66 4.22 6.32
C ILE A 89 1.80 5.08 7.57
N ARG A 90 1.85 4.49 8.76
CA ARG A 90 2.04 5.23 10.02
C ARG A 90 3.32 6.05 10.00
N THR A 91 4.43 5.46 9.60
CA THR A 91 5.72 6.15 9.48
C THR A 91 5.62 7.35 8.53
N ALA A 92 4.94 7.20 7.40
CA ALA A 92 4.74 8.27 6.43
C ALA A 92 3.83 9.39 6.98
N VAL A 93 2.74 9.05 7.67
CA VAL A 93 1.84 10.01 8.34
C VAL A 93 2.58 10.81 9.41
N GLU A 94 3.31 10.13 10.29
CA GLU A 94 4.10 10.78 11.34
C GLU A 94 5.15 11.72 10.78
N ARG A 95 5.78 11.35 9.65
CA ARG A 95 6.71 12.23 8.93
C ARG A 95 6.00 13.48 8.41
N GLY A 96 4.85 13.32 7.73
CA GLY A 96 4.06 14.45 7.23
C GLY A 96 3.62 15.41 8.35
N LEU A 97 3.22 14.88 9.50
CA LEU A 97 2.89 15.69 10.68
C LEU A 97 4.11 16.47 11.22
N ARG A 98 5.30 15.83 11.30
CA ARG A 98 6.55 16.53 11.68
C ARG A 98 6.89 17.65 10.71
N ASP A 99 6.72 17.41 9.41
CA ASP A 99 6.97 18.43 8.39
C ASP A 99 5.98 19.59 8.49
N LYS A 100 4.80 19.39 9.12
CA LYS A 100 3.82 20.45 9.47
C LYS A 100 4.01 21.03 10.87
N GLY A 101 5.05 20.63 11.59
CA GLY A 101 5.41 21.17 12.89
C GLY A 101 4.71 20.53 14.09
N PHE A 102 4.04 19.39 13.94
CA PHE A 102 3.51 18.59 15.05
C PHE A 102 4.57 17.66 15.63
N THR A 103 4.30 17.16 16.83
CA THR A 103 5.11 16.15 17.51
C THR A 103 4.30 14.83 17.60
N PRO A 104 4.54 13.84 16.71
CA PRO A 104 3.92 12.54 16.87
C PRO A 104 4.31 11.90 18.19
N ALA A 105 3.32 11.44 18.95
CA ALA A 105 3.48 10.86 20.27
C ALA A 105 2.84 9.46 20.36
N ALA A 106 3.24 8.67 21.34
CA ALA A 106 2.55 7.45 21.67
C ALA A 106 1.17 7.75 22.27
N ALA A 107 0.19 6.88 22.01
CA ALA A 107 -1.13 7.03 22.62
C ALA A 107 -1.04 6.96 24.15
N SER A 108 -1.52 7.98 24.82
CA SER A 108 -1.61 8.05 26.29
C SER A 108 -2.78 8.96 26.69
N GLU A 109 -3.23 8.86 27.93
CA GLU A 109 -4.29 9.73 28.46
C GLU A 109 -3.91 11.22 28.47
N ALA A 110 -2.60 11.52 28.47
CA ALA A 110 -2.10 12.90 28.41
C ALA A 110 -2.22 13.52 27.01
N VAL A 111 -2.25 12.68 25.96
CA VAL A 111 -2.36 13.17 24.58
C VAL A 111 -3.83 13.31 24.22
N VAL A 112 -4.32 14.55 24.18
CA VAL A 112 -5.73 14.87 23.92
C VAL A 112 -6.07 14.96 22.43
N ARG A 113 -5.07 14.85 21.56
CA ARG A 113 -5.26 14.89 20.09
C ARG A 113 -4.90 13.56 19.49
N ASN A 114 -5.88 12.96 18.80
CA ASN A 114 -5.73 11.65 18.20
C ASN A 114 -6.07 11.72 16.71
N LEU A 115 -5.23 11.15 15.88
CA LEU A 115 -5.44 11.01 14.45
C LEU A 115 -5.55 9.52 14.11
N THR A 116 -6.73 9.07 13.73
CA THR A 116 -6.97 7.71 13.24
C THR A 116 -7.05 7.74 11.72
N VAL A 117 -6.21 6.96 11.06
CA VAL A 117 -6.13 6.85 9.60
C VAL A 117 -6.46 5.41 9.23
N GLU A 118 -7.53 5.20 8.50
CA GLU A 118 -7.99 3.87 8.07
C GLU A 118 -7.84 3.74 6.55
N LEU A 119 -7.06 2.76 6.10
CA LEU A 119 -6.99 2.38 4.70
C LEU A 119 -8.25 1.59 4.34
N LYS A 120 -9.18 2.21 3.63
CA LYS A 120 -10.45 1.61 3.22
C LYS A 120 -10.36 0.85 1.89
N GLU A 121 -9.52 1.34 1.00
CA GLU A 121 -9.33 0.73 -0.31
C GLU A 121 -7.88 0.91 -0.77
N LEU A 122 -7.32 -0.15 -1.33
CA LEU A 122 -6.13 -0.13 -2.17
C LEU A 122 -6.40 -1.10 -3.30
N ALA A 123 -6.56 -0.58 -4.51
CA ALA A 123 -6.98 -1.39 -5.65
C ALA A 123 -6.14 -1.08 -6.88
N TYR A 124 -5.77 -2.13 -7.60
CA TYR A 124 -5.23 -2.08 -8.95
C TYR A 124 -6.35 -2.40 -9.95
N ARG A 125 -6.59 -1.50 -10.87
CA ARG A 125 -7.67 -1.57 -11.87
C ARG A 125 -7.11 -1.26 -13.26
N PRO A 126 -6.51 -2.24 -13.94
CA PRO A 126 -6.02 -2.00 -15.29
C PRO A 126 -7.17 -1.78 -16.26
N SER A 127 -6.94 -0.93 -17.24
CA SER A 127 -7.88 -0.68 -18.34
C SER A 127 -7.12 -0.58 -19.66
N HIS A 128 -7.80 -0.87 -20.76
CA HIS A 128 -7.23 -0.76 -22.11
C HIS A 128 -7.93 0.39 -22.85
N ASP A 129 -7.10 1.11 -23.63
CA ASP A 129 -7.57 2.09 -24.60
C ASP A 129 -6.93 1.69 -25.96
N GLY A 130 -7.71 1.02 -26.79
CA GLY A 130 -7.18 0.34 -27.97
C GLY A 130 -6.11 -0.69 -27.63
N SER A 131 -4.91 -0.54 -28.16
CA SER A 131 -3.74 -1.41 -27.88
C SER A 131 -2.92 -0.97 -26.67
N GLN A 132 -3.32 0.12 -25.99
CA GLN A 132 -2.55 0.67 -24.88
C GLN A 132 -3.12 0.21 -23.54
N LEU A 133 -2.28 -0.42 -22.71
CA LEU A 133 -2.62 -0.79 -21.34
C LEU A 133 -2.38 0.40 -20.40
N HIS A 134 -3.38 0.72 -19.60
CA HIS A 134 -3.31 1.72 -18.54
C HIS A 134 -3.30 0.99 -17.18
N ALA A 135 -2.18 1.02 -16.48
CA ALA A 135 -2.07 0.53 -15.12
C ALA A 135 -2.58 1.60 -14.16
N ARG A 136 -3.81 1.41 -13.66
CA ARG A 136 -4.47 2.34 -12.73
C ARG A 136 -4.47 1.76 -11.33
N ALA A 137 -4.03 2.53 -10.34
CA ALA A 137 -4.16 2.20 -8.92
C ALA A 137 -4.93 3.30 -8.18
N VAL A 138 -5.71 2.90 -7.19
CA VAL A 138 -6.52 3.78 -6.32
C VAL A 138 -6.28 3.43 -4.87
N ALA A 139 -6.13 4.44 -4.02
CA ALA A 139 -6.09 4.30 -2.56
C ALA A 139 -7.11 5.25 -1.93
N VAL A 140 -7.85 4.78 -0.92
CA VAL A 140 -8.85 5.57 -0.20
C VAL A 140 -8.63 5.44 1.30
N PHE A 141 -8.53 6.58 1.96
CA PHE A 141 -8.41 6.68 3.41
C PHE A 141 -9.63 7.37 4.01
N ALA A 142 -10.14 6.81 5.13
CA ALA A 142 -10.99 7.53 6.06
C ALA A 142 -10.12 8.01 7.22
N VAL A 143 -10.27 9.28 7.58
CA VAL A 143 -9.48 9.92 8.63
C VAL A 143 -10.42 10.53 9.66
N ALA A 144 -10.23 10.17 10.92
CA ALA A 144 -10.89 10.77 12.06
C ALA A 144 -9.85 11.48 12.93
N ALA A 145 -9.99 12.78 13.07
CA ALA A 145 -9.22 13.60 13.98
C ALA A 145 -10.08 13.90 15.21
N ASP A 146 -9.57 13.58 16.39
CA ASP A 146 -10.16 13.94 17.68
C ASP A 146 -9.26 14.98 18.32
N ASN A 147 -9.81 16.13 18.65
CA ASN A 147 -9.15 17.18 19.41
C ASN A 147 -9.95 17.47 20.66
N ASN A 148 -9.55 16.86 21.77
CA ASN A 148 -10.16 17.02 23.09
C ASN A 148 -11.68 16.74 23.11
N GLY A 149 -12.11 15.68 22.39
CA GLY A 149 -13.49 15.23 22.29
C GLY A 149 -14.30 15.85 21.16
N GLN A 150 -13.76 16.81 20.42
CA GLN A 150 -14.34 17.24 19.15
C GLN A 150 -13.79 16.37 18.02
N ILE A 151 -14.65 15.91 17.13
CA ILE A 151 -14.28 14.98 16.06
C ILE A 151 -14.49 15.64 14.71
N MET A 152 -13.46 15.53 13.86
CA MET A 152 -13.51 15.88 12.44
C MET A 152 -13.28 14.62 11.62
N ASN A 153 -14.18 14.32 10.69
CA ASN A 153 -14.03 13.21 9.75
C ASN A 153 -13.72 13.73 8.35
N ARG A 154 -12.76 13.07 7.69
CA ARG A 154 -12.30 13.40 6.32
C ARG A 154 -12.09 12.12 5.52
N ARG A 155 -12.10 12.28 4.21
CA ARG A 155 -11.76 11.22 3.26
C ARG A 155 -10.72 11.77 2.29
N TYR A 156 -9.67 10.97 2.05
CA TYR A 156 -8.62 11.30 1.09
C TYR A 156 -8.44 10.14 0.13
N ASP A 157 -8.35 10.46 -1.13
CA ASP A 157 -8.10 9.51 -2.20
C ASP A 157 -6.82 9.85 -2.94
N GLY A 158 -6.15 8.82 -3.43
CA GLY A 158 -5.02 8.89 -4.33
C GLY A 158 -5.28 8.04 -5.56
N GLU A 159 -4.84 8.54 -6.70
CA GLU A 159 -4.89 7.81 -7.96
C GLU A 159 -3.58 7.97 -8.71
N THR A 160 -3.11 6.87 -9.29
CA THR A 160 -1.96 6.86 -10.20
C THR A 160 -2.32 6.06 -11.43
N VAL A 161 -2.04 6.62 -12.60
CA VAL A 161 -2.25 5.96 -13.89
C VAL A 161 -0.93 5.99 -14.65
N TRP A 162 -0.47 4.81 -15.07
CA TRP A 162 0.68 4.66 -15.97
C TRP A 162 0.22 4.11 -17.31
N LYS A 163 0.76 4.67 -18.37
CA LYS A 163 0.61 4.13 -19.73
C LYS A 163 1.73 3.14 -19.97
N LEU A 164 1.39 1.91 -20.28
CA LEU A 164 2.37 0.85 -20.55
C LEU A 164 2.49 0.63 -22.06
N PRO A 165 3.71 0.37 -22.57
CA PRO A 165 3.97 0.27 -24.01
C PRO A 165 3.52 -1.07 -24.59
N GLY A 166 2.25 -1.46 -24.41
CA GLY A 166 1.68 -2.67 -25.03
C GLY A 166 1.38 -3.80 -24.06
N ASP A 167 0.82 -4.88 -24.60
CA ASP A 167 0.41 -6.05 -23.83
C ASP A 167 1.63 -6.84 -23.33
N GLY A 168 1.54 -7.37 -22.11
CA GLY A 168 2.57 -8.21 -21.50
C GLY A 168 3.66 -7.46 -20.73
N VAL A 169 3.62 -6.12 -20.67
CA VAL A 169 4.47 -5.34 -19.79
C VAL A 169 3.75 -5.14 -18.46
N GLU A 170 4.28 -5.75 -17.41
CA GLU A 170 3.75 -5.55 -16.05
C GLU A 170 4.31 -4.27 -15.44
N PRO A 171 3.49 -3.48 -14.71
CA PRO A 171 3.99 -2.31 -13.99
C PRO A 171 4.84 -2.72 -12.78
N GLU A 172 5.72 -1.84 -12.34
CA GLU A 172 6.37 -1.94 -11.03
C GLU A 172 5.31 -1.72 -9.93
N PHE A 173 4.62 -2.79 -9.51
CA PHE A 173 3.48 -2.70 -8.59
C PHE A 173 3.83 -2.02 -7.27
N ASP A 174 5.00 -2.31 -6.70
CA ASP A 174 5.49 -1.66 -5.47
C ASP A 174 5.50 -0.15 -5.60
N LYS A 175 6.03 0.35 -6.70
CA LYS A 175 6.13 1.77 -6.98
C LYS A 175 4.77 2.38 -7.30
N LEU A 176 3.96 1.71 -8.11
CA LEU A 176 2.62 2.16 -8.47
C LEU A 176 1.74 2.33 -7.23
N LEU A 177 1.67 1.29 -6.38
CA LEU A 177 0.86 1.31 -5.16
C LEU A 177 1.41 2.31 -4.13
N SER A 178 2.74 2.34 -3.94
CA SER A 178 3.38 3.30 -3.02
C SER A 178 3.13 4.75 -3.42
N MET A 179 3.25 5.08 -4.71
CA MET A 179 2.93 6.42 -5.22
C MET A 179 1.45 6.78 -5.02
N THR A 180 0.55 5.81 -5.21
CA THR A 180 -0.89 6.01 -5.04
C THR A 180 -1.23 6.33 -3.58
N VAL A 181 -0.71 5.55 -2.65
CA VAL A 181 -0.84 5.80 -1.20
C VAL A 181 -0.22 7.14 -0.83
N SER A 182 0.99 7.44 -1.35
CA SER A 182 1.70 8.71 -1.09
C SER A 182 0.88 9.94 -1.50
N LYS A 183 0.19 9.89 -2.64
CA LYS A 183 -0.67 10.99 -3.11
C LYS A 183 -1.83 11.26 -2.14
N ALA A 184 -2.51 10.21 -1.67
CA ALA A 184 -3.61 10.37 -0.71
C ALA A 184 -3.11 10.95 0.63
N LEU A 185 -2.00 10.43 1.16
CA LEU A 185 -1.41 10.90 2.41
C LEU A 185 -0.85 12.32 2.29
N SER A 186 -0.29 12.70 1.14
CA SER A 186 0.18 14.07 0.90
C SER A 186 -0.99 15.06 0.86
N ARG A 187 -2.13 14.68 0.26
CA ARG A 187 -3.37 15.47 0.32
C ARG A 187 -3.84 15.67 1.75
N MET A 188 -3.85 14.59 2.56
CA MET A 188 -4.20 14.65 3.97
C MET A 188 -3.29 15.61 4.74
N ALA A 189 -1.98 15.48 4.58
CA ALA A 189 -1.00 16.31 5.27
C ALA A 189 -0.96 17.79 4.75
N SER A 190 -1.57 18.06 3.59
CA SER A 190 -1.74 19.40 3.04
C SER A 190 -3.13 20.00 3.29
N ASP A 191 -4.03 19.26 3.96
CA ASP A 191 -5.36 19.77 4.29
C ASP A 191 -5.29 20.78 5.42
N TYR A 192 -5.40 22.06 5.07
CA TYR A 192 -5.31 23.15 6.00
C TYR A 192 -6.37 23.09 7.11
N GLU A 193 -7.60 22.66 6.79
CA GLU A 193 -8.66 22.55 7.79
C GLU A 193 -8.36 21.45 8.82
N LEU A 194 -7.83 20.30 8.39
CA LEU A 194 -7.40 19.23 9.29
C LEU A 194 -6.25 19.71 10.18
N ILE A 195 -5.22 20.34 9.59
CA ILE A 195 -4.04 20.84 10.31
C ILE A 195 -4.47 21.89 11.33
N HIS A 196 -5.30 22.87 10.93
CA HIS A 196 -5.79 23.91 11.83
C HIS A 196 -6.68 23.36 12.93
N PHE A 197 -7.54 22.37 12.64
CA PHE A 197 -8.34 21.68 13.65
C PHE A 197 -7.47 20.99 14.69
N MET A 198 -6.39 20.33 14.28
CA MET A 198 -5.47 19.65 15.20
C MET A 198 -4.58 20.62 16.00
N GLU A 199 -4.23 21.79 15.44
CA GLU A 199 -3.42 22.82 16.12
C GLU A 199 -4.22 23.58 17.19
N LYS A 200 -5.49 23.86 16.91
CA LYS A 200 -6.34 24.69 17.72
C LYS A 200 -6.48 24.14 19.16
N THR A 201 -6.32 25.01 20.16
CA THR A 201 -6.62 24.65 21.54
C THR A 201 -8.13 24.66 21.78
N ILE A 202 -8.68 23.50 22.06
CA ILE A 202 -10.09 23.33 22.42
C ILE A 202 -10.19 23.15 23.93
N LEU A 203 -10.80 24.09 24.62
CA LEU A 203 -11.08 23.99 26.04
C LEU A 203 -12.28 23.04 26.23
N ARG A 204 -12.08 22.01 27.07
CA ARG A 204 -13.18 21.13 27.47
C ARG A 204 -14.15 21.94 28.34
N THR A 205 -15.36 22.21 27.84
CA THR A 205 -16.40 22.78 28.67
C THR A 205 -16.70 21.75 29.78
N ARG A 206 -16.22 21.99 31.01
CA ARG A 206 -16.67 21.21 32.16
C ARG A 206 -18.15 21.52 32.33
N GLU A 207 -19.02 20.56 32.04
CA GLU A 207 -20.39 20.62 32.56
C GLU A 207 -20.29 20.64 34.11
N LEU A 208 -20.48 21.82 34.68
CA LEU A 208 -20.71 21.99 36.09
C LEU A 208 -22.09 21.36 36.39
N LYS A 209 -22.06 20.14 36.92
CA LYS A 209 -23.21 19.54 37.57
C LYS A 209 -23.37 20.08 38.98
#